data_f175612d3d830097b18b7aa5a81a1aea
#
_entry.id   f175612d3d830097b18b7aa5a81a1aea
#
_cell.length_a   1.000
_cell.length_b   1.000
_cell.length_c   1.000
_cell.angle_alpha   90.00
_cell.angle_beta   90.00
_cell.angle_gamma   90.00
#
_symmetry.space_group_name_H-M   'P 1'
#
loop_
_entity.id
_entity.type
_entity.pdbx_description
1 polymer ?
#
loop_
_entity_poly.entity_id
_entity_poly.type
_entity_poly.pdbx_seq_one_letter_code
_entity_poly.pdbx_strand_id
1 'polypeptide(L)'
;MCGIALLLTDTLNDADRQHFSQISAGITPRGESLETAEHAGGLLATSRLKIVDRDRAVQPWAASSGNHSLCYNGEVFNHAELRTRLASEGHPLRSESDTEVVVEAWLAWGTDALLAFRGEFAFCIVDHRDGSVFFARDPAGIKPLYWARGAGRLYVASEIKSLTSLGLPINEVPPGHCGTGSADADPVFHPYIDLARLGEGDPMIEGVEEAAAAVRAAVLTAVSRRVDTDLPVGVILSGGLDSSLVATLVSRLHPDCVAFTVGAPGSEDLEYARRLTADLGIRHEVIELSPRAIKAAQVREAVRVSEATEYGDAINAVVSMEVFRAVHAAGIKVVLTGDGSDELFGGYDMYKSVDAASTRRLFLHKIRQLSRTELQRVDRTSMGQCVEARVPFLDLDLLLLSMRIPVELKVRDGYEKWIVRHAFADDLPDYILARHKNPMSHSSGLHERVRLYKPMMPRWYRSFGYDLAGPMRRDFSVELLRANNDFEAALESAATPTDYTLSERARDLIGAVRWNVTNALHPGRSSRS
;
A
#
# COMPACT_ATOMS: atom_id res chain seq x y z
N MET A 1 -11.37 -4.40 -4.71
CA MET A 1 -10.19 -5.22 -4.26
C MET A 1 -10.66 -6.40 -3.43
N CYS A 2 -9.80 -7.43 -3.29
CA CYS A 2 -10.21 -8.72 -2.75
C CYS A 2 -9.15 -9.29 -1.81
N GLY A 3 -9.43 -10.42 -1.19
CA GLY A 3 -8.43 -11.32 -0.63
C GLY A 3 -8.42 -12.59 -1.46
N ILE A 4 -7.27 -13.11 -1.81
CA ILE A 4 -7.15 -14.37 -2.55
C ILE A 4 -6.40 -15.42 -1.74
N ALA A 5 -6.79 -16.68 -1.91
CA ALA A 5 -6.09 -17.82 -1.33
C ALA A 5 -6.17 -19.02 -2.28
N LEU A 6 -5.06 -19.76 -2.37
CA LEU A 6 -4.95 -20.98 -3.17
C LEU A 6 -4.24 -22.07 -2.37
N LEU A 7 -4.62 -23.31 -2.63
CA LEU A 7 -3.89 -24.51 -2.27
C LEU A 7 -3.81 -25.40 -3.51
N LEU A 8 -2.62 -25.70 -3.98
CA LEU A 8 -2.38 -26.58 -5.11
C LEU A 8 -1.67 -27.86 -4.63
N THR A 9 -2.11 -29.01 -5.13
CA THR A 9 -1.56 -30.34 -4.81
C THR A 9 -2.03 -31.35 -5.84
N ASP A 10 -1.27 -32.41 -6.05
CA ASP A 10 -1.69 -33.49 -6.95
C ASP A 10 -2.84 -34.33 -6.41
N THR A 11 -2.96 -34.38 -5.07
CA THR A 11 -3.99 -35.19 -4.41
C THR A 11 -4.57 -34.44 -3.22
N LEU A 12 -5.85 -34.03 -3.35
CA LEU A 12 -6.59 -33.38 -2.27
C LEU A 12 -7.11 -34.42 -1.26
N ASN A 13 -6.98 -34.08 0.03
CA ASN A 13 -7.53 -34.85 1.13
C ASN A 13 -8.27 -33.94 2.15
N ASP A 14 -8.87 -34.53 3.16
CA ASP A 14 -9.67 -33.78 4.15
C ASP A 14 -8.82 -32.82 5.00
N ALA A 15 -7.56 -33.17 5.29
CA ALA A 15 -6.66 -32.27 5.99
C ALA A 15 -6.32 -31.02 5.14
N ASP A 16 -6.21 -31.16 3.83
CA ASP A 16 -6.01 -30.06 2.89
C ASP A 16 -7.20 -29.09 2.91
N ARG A 17 -8.44 -29.63 2.90
CA ARG A 17 -9.65 -28.82 3.00
C ARG A 17 -9.74 -28.07 4.33
N GLN A 18 -9.33 -28.71 5.43
CA GLN A 18 -9.27 -28.07 6.75
C GLN A 18 -8.22 -26.94 6.80
N HIS A 19 -7.01 -27.18 6.32
CA HIS A 19 -5.97 -26.14 6.24
C HIS A 19 -6.41 -24.99 5.33
N PHE A 20 -6.99 -25.31 4.17
CA PHE A 20 -7.47 -24.28 3.25
C PHE A 20 -8.61 -23.44 3.85
N SER A 21 -9.49 -24.03 4.63
CA SER A 21 -10.52 -23.29 5.37
C SER A 21 -9.90 -22.27 6.36
N GLN A 22 -8.82 -22.64 7.03
CA GLN A 22 -8.11 -21.72 7.94
C GLN A 22 -7.41 -20.58 7.18
N ILE A 23 -6.76 -20.89 6.04
CA ILE A 23 -6.12 -19.91 5.16
C ILE A 23 -7.17 -18.92 4.63
N SER A 24 -8.29 -19.44 4.15
CA SER A 24 -9.39 -18.63 3.60
C SER A 24 -10.04 -17.74 4.67
N ALA A 25 -10.16 -18.22 5.90
CA ALA A 25 -10.65 -17.42 7.03
C ALA A 25 -9.75 -16.19 7.28
N GLY A 26 -8.43 -16.29 7.05
CA GLY A 26 -7.48 -15.19 7.22
C GLY A 26 -7.69 -14.05 6.23
N ILE A 27 -8.20 -14.34 5.03
CA ILE A 27 -8.48 -13.32 3.99
C ILE A 27 -9.92 -12.78 4.04
N THR A 28 -10.82 -13.41 4.80
CA THR A 28 -12.25 -13.03 4.85
C THR A 28 -12.47 -11.54 5.16
N PRO A 29 -11.71 -10.88 6.06
CA PRO A 29 -11.93 -9.46 6.36
C PRO A 29 -11.72 -8.51 5.17
N ARG A 30 -11.13 -8.98 4.06
CA ARG A 30 -10.83 -8.16 2.87
C ARG A 30 -12.03 -7.93 1.95
N GLY A 31 -13.16 -8.61 2.19
CA GLY A 31 -14.32 -8.53 1.30
C GLY A 31 -15.64 -8.76 2.01
N GLU A 32 -16.71 -8.66 1.23
CA GLU A 32 -18.11 -8.80 1.69
C GLU A 32 -18.60 -10.24 1.60
N SER A 33 -17.97 -11.05 0.73
CA SER A 33 -18.33 -12.47 0.51
C SER A 33 -17.07 -13.29 0.28
N LEU A 34 -17.05 -14.52 0.79
CA LEU A 34 -16.03 -15.52 0.49
C LEU A 34 -16.59 -16.50 -0.53
N GLU A 35 -15.96 -16.54 -1.69
CA GLU A 35 -16.31 -17.43 -2.80
C GLU A 35 -15.20 -18.46 -2.99
N THR A 36 -15.56 -19.72 -3.22
CA THR A 36 -14.58 -20.82 -3.33
C THR A 36 -14.86 -21.67 -4.56
N ALA A 37 -13.79 -22.22 -5.14
CA ALA A 37 -13.86 -23.20 -6.21
C ALA A 37 -12.89 -24.35 -5.93
N GLU A 38 -13.28 -25.55 -6.33
CA GLU A 38 -12.44 -26.75 -6.30
C GLU A 38 -12.24 -27.24 -7.74
N HIS A 39 -10.99 -27.49 -8.11
CA HIS A 39 -10.61 -28.05 -9.39
C HIS A 39 -9.69 -29.26 -9.18
N ALA A 40 -9.49 -30.07 -10.22
CA ALA A 40 -8.48 -31.12 -10.19
C ALA A 40 -7.11 -30.51 -9.84
N GLY A 41 -6.58 -30.86 -8.67
CA GLY A 41 -5.30 -30.35 -8.19
C GLY A 41 -5.34 -29.06 -7.36
N GLY A 42 -6.51 -28.51 -6.98
CA GLY A 42 -6.47 -27.31 -6.17
C GLY A 42 -7.79 -26.81 -5.58
N LEU A 43 -7.63 -26.01 -4.54
CA LEU A 43 -8.68 -25.22 -3.88
C LEU A 43 -8.38 -23.75 -4.06
N LEU A 44 -9.37 -22.98 -4.48
CA LEU A 44 -9.27 -21.56 -4.75
C LEU A 44 -10.30 -20.80 -3.90
N ALA A 45 -9.95 -19.65 -3.37
CA ALA A 45 -10.86 -18.78 -2.65
C ALA A 45 -10.59 -17.31 -2.95
N THR A 46 -11.67 -16.54 -3.03
CA THR A 46 -11.61 -15.08 -3.12
C THR A 46 -12.59 -14.46 -2.12
N SER A 47 -12.08 -13.64 -1.22
CA SER A 47 -12.89 -12.75 -0.39
C SER A 47 -13.10 -11.45 -1.18
N ARG A 48 -14.30 -11.28 -1.75
CA ARG A 48 -14.58 -10.26 -2.75
C ARG A 48 -15.16 -8.99 -2.14
N LEU A 49 -14.52 -7.84 -2.41
CA LEU A 49 -15.10 -6.50 -2.24
C LEU A 49 -15.68 -6.06 -3.58
N LYS A 50 -17.00 -5.88 -3.67
CA LYS A 50 -17.72 -5.61 -4.90
C LYS A 50 -17.65 -4.13 -5.29
N ILE A 51 -16.88 -3.82 -6.33
CA ILE A 51 -16.70 -2.45 -6.86
C ILE A 51 -17.13 -2.38 -8.32
N VAL A 52 -16.41 -3.04 -9.23
CA VAL A 52 -16.71 -3.06 -10.66
C VAL A 52 -17.55 -4.28 -11.00
N ASP A 53 -18.54 -4.13 -11.88
CA ASP A 53 -19.48 -5.16 -12.34
C ASP A 53 -19.92 -6.10 -11.20
N ARG A 54 -20.51 -5.49 -10.18
CA ARG A 54 -20.75 -6.08 -8.85
C ARG A 54 -21.47 -7.42 -8.88
N ASP A 55 -22.34 -7.62 -9.87
CA ASP A 55 -23.18 -8.81 -9.95
C ASP A 55 -22.58 -9.93 -10.81
N ARG A 56 -21.74 -9.59 -11.80
CA ARG A 56 -21.21 -10.56 -12.78
C ARG A 56 -19.79 -10.99 -12.52
N ALA A 57 -18.94 -10.14 -11.90
CA ALA A 57 -17.54 -10.44 -11.65
C ALA A 57 -17.34 -11.42 -10.48
N VAL A 58 -17.95 -12.59 -10.56
CA VAL A 58 -17.76 -13.66 -9.56
C VAL A 58 -16.36 -14.22 -9.66
N GLN A 59 -15.68 -14.42 -8.53
CA GLN A 59 -14.33 -14.95 -8.45
C GLN A 59 -14.30 -16.15 -7.47
N PRO A 60 -13.48 -17.20 -7.70
CA PRO A 60 -12.52 -17.39 -8.81
C PRO A 60 -13.18 -17.33 -10.19
N TRP A 61 -12.59 -16.56 -11.12
CA TRP A 61 -13.15 -16.33 -12.45
C TRP A 61 -12.70 -17.41 -13.44
N ALA A 62 -13.64 -18.09 -14.09
CA ALA A 62 -13.33 -19.02 -15.15
C ALA A 62 -13.09 -18.27 -16.48
N ALA A 63 -11.89 -18.40 -17.03
CA ALA A 63 -11.50 -17.79 -18.30
C ALA A 63 -12.28 -18.35 -19.50
N SER A 64 -12.28 -17.64 -20.63
CA SER A 64 -12.93 -18.06 -21.87
C SER A 64 -12.39 -19.38 -22.42
N SER A 65 -11.12 -19.66 -22.16
CA SER A 65 -10.45 -20.93 -22.54
C SER A 65 -11.06 -22.19 -21.91
N GLY A 66 -11.81 -22.05 -20.80
CA GLY A 66 -12.35 -23.16 -20.01
C GLY A 66 -11.30 -23.92 -19.18
N ASN A 67 -10.01 -23.67 -19.41
CA ASN A 67 -8.91 -24.39 -18.76
C ASN A 67 -8.18 -23.57 -17.68
N HIS A 68 -8.58 -22.32 -17.47
CA HIS A 68 -7.91 -21.43 -16.52
C HIS A 68 -8.89 -20.81 -15.54
N SER A 69 -8.47 -20.68 -14.30
CA SER A 69 -9.18 -19.90 -13.27
C SER A 69 -8.29 -18.79 -12.73
N LEU A 70 -8.87 -17.60 -12.62
CA LEU A 70 -8.21 -16.41 -12.06
C LEU A 70 -8.69 -16.16 -10.63
N CYS A 71 -7.76 -16.00 -9.70
CA CYS A 71 -7.94 -15.33 -8.41
C CYS A 71 -7.25 -13.98 -8.47
N TYR A 72 -8.00 -12.89 -8.29
CA TYR A 72 -7.53 -11.54 -8.51
C TYR A 72 -7.86 -10.62 -7.32
N ASN A 73 -6.82 -9.94 -6.83
CA ASN A 73 -6.89 -8.88 -5.83
C ASN A 73 -6.36 -7.61 -6.45
N GLY A 74 -7.22 -6.71 -6.88
CA GLY A 74 -6.79 -5.48 -7.50
C GLY A 74 -7.89 -4.76 -8.26
N GLU A 75 -7.45 -3.75 -9.00
CA GLU A 75 -8.21 -3.06 -10.03
C GLU A 75 -7.29 -2.56 -11.13
N VAL A 76 -7.65 -2.85 -12.38
CA VAL A 76 -7.00 -2.33 -13.60
C VAL A 76 -7.85 -1.19 -14.12
N PHE A 77 -7.45 0.03 -13.79
CA PHE A 77 -8.23 1.26 -14.04
C PHE A 77 -8.45 1.57 -15.53
N ASN A 78 -7.55 1.13 -16.41
CA ASN A 78 -7.71 1.29 -17.86
C ASN A 78 -8.39 0.09 -18.53
N HIS A 79 -9.19 -0.68 -17.80
CA HIS A 79 -9.84 -1.89 -18.31
C HIS A 79 -10.76 -1.64 -19.52
N ALA A 80 -11.41 -0.49 -19.58
CA ALA A 80 -12.28 -0.13 -20.72
C ALA A 80 -11.49 0.04 -22.04
N GLU A 81 -10.29 0.64 -21.97
CA GLU A 81 -9.35 0.75 -23.10
C GLU A 81 -8.87 -0.64 -23.55
N LEU A 82 -8.43 -1.47 -22.58
CA LEU A 82 -7.94 -2.82 -22.87
C LEU A 82 -9.03 -3.73 -23.42
N ARG A 83 -10.27 -3.60 -22.95
CA ARG A 83 -11.45 -4.28 -23.48
C ARG A 83 -11.65 -3.97 -24.96
N THR A 84 -11.59 -2.67 -25.30
CA THR A 84 -11.75 -2.21 -26.70
C THR A 84 -10.67 -2.83 -27.59
N ARG A 85 -9.43 -2.87 -27.10
CA ARG A 85 -8.31 -3.48 -27.80
C ARG A 85 -8.50 -4.99 -27.98
N LEU A 86 -8.83 -5.74 -26.90
CA LEU A 86 -9.10 -7.17 -26.96
C LEU A 86 -10.22 -7.51 -27.96
N ALA A 87 -11.32 -6.76 -27.93
CA ALA A 87 -12.42 -6.95 -28.87
C ALA A 87 -12.00 -6.74 -30.33
N SER A 88 -11.15 -5.73 -30.61
CA SER A 88 -10.63 -5.46 -31.94
C SER A 88 -9.66 -6.53 -32.44
N GLU A 89 -9.01 -7.26 -31.53
CA GLU A 89 -8.10 -8.36 -31.81
C GLU A 89 -8.83 -9.74 -31.87
N GLY A 90 -10.16 -9.75 -31.75
CA GLY A 90 -10.97 -10.97 -31.86
C GLY A 90 -11.22 -11.70 -30.54
N HIS A 91 -10.98 -11.04 -29.40
CA HIS A 91 -11.23 -11.54 -28.05
C HIS A 91 -12.42 -10.82 -27.39
N PRO A 92 -13.68 -11.12 -27.76
CA PRO A 92 -14.84 -10.45 -27.18
C PRO A 92 -15.04 -10.86 -25.73
N LEU A 93 -15.34 -9.88 -24.89
CA LEU A 93 -15.58 -10.07 -23.44
C LEU A 93 -17.09 -10.13 -23.16
N ARG A 94 -17.45 -10.87 -22.11
CA ARG A 94 -18.85 -11.15 -21.71
C ARG A 94 -19.32 -10.32 -20.51
N SER A 95 -18.40 -9.59 -19.84
CA SER A 95 -18.70 -8.77 -18.68
C SER A 95 -18.08 -7.37 -18.82
N GLU A 96 -18.46 -6.45 -17.96
CA GLU A 96 -17.85 -5.11 -17.86
C GLU A 96 -16.69 -5.08 -16.84
N SER A 97 -16.33 -6.24 -16.27
CA SER A 97 -15.34 -6.34 -15.21
C SER A 97 -13.89 -6.24 -15.73
N ASP A 98 -13.06 -5.57 -14.97
CA ASP A 98 -11.61 -5.62 -15.10
C ASP A 98 -11.05 -7.02 -14.83
N THR A 99 -11.72 -7.83 -13.96
CA THR A 99 -11.36 -9.22 -13.67
C THR A 99 -11.26 -10.06 -14.95
N GLU A 100 -12.26 -9.97 -15.84
CA GLU A 100 -12.22 -10.65 -17.13
C GLU A 100 -11.12 -10.12 -18.02
N VAL A 101 -10.96 -8.78 -18.07
CA VAL A 101 -9.90 -8.14 -18.87
C VAL A 101 -8.51 -8.65 -18.48
N VAL A 102 -8.24 -8.86 -17.19
CA VAL A 102 -6.93 -9.34 -16.70
C VAL A 102 -6.59 -10.72 -17.26
N VAL A 103 -7.50 -11.68 -17.17
CA VAL A 103 -7.22 -13.03 -17.64
C VAL A 103 -7.24 -13.15 -19.16
N GLU A 104 -8.15 -12.46 -19.83
CA GLU A 104 -8.23 -12.53 -21.30
C GLU A 104 -7.05 -11.79 -21.96
N ALA A 105 -6.59 -10.67 -21.38
CA ALA A 105 -5.37 -10.00 -21.83
C ALA A 105 -4.13 -10.90 -21.64
N TRP A 106 -4.03 -11.60 -20.52
CA TRP A 106 -2.95 -12.54 -20.31
C TRP A 106 -3.00 -13.71 -21.30
N LEU A 107 -4.18 -14.24 -21.60
CA LEU A 107 -4.34 -15.30 -22.62
C LEU A 107 -3.96 -14.82 -24.03
N ALA A 108 -4.28 -13.55 -24.35
CA ALA A 108 -4.00 -12.99 -25.68
C ALA A 108 -2.54 -12.53 -25.85
N TRP A 109 -1.93 -11.91 -24.84
CA TRP A 109 -0.64 -11.23 -24.94
C TRP A 109 0.44 -11.81 -24.03
N GLY A 110 0.15 -12.84 -23.22
CA GLY A 110 1.09 -13.41 -22.26
C GLY A 110 1.53 -12.36 -21.23
N THR A 111 2.83 -12.34 -20.93
CA THR A 111 3.42 -11.40 -19.96
C THR A 111 3.40 -9.94 -20.42
N ASP A 112 3.27 -9.66 -21.72
CA ASP A 112 3.18 -8.28 -22.24
C ASP A 112 1.91 -7.56 -21.77
N ALA A 113 0.86 -8.30 -21.40
CA ALA A 113 -0.33 -7.74 -20.77
C ALA A 113 -0.02 -6.91 -19.52
N LEU A 114 0.97 -7.33 -18.73
CA LEU A 114 1.33 -6.68 -17.46
C LEU A 114 1.84 -5.25 -17.65
N LEU A 115 2.53 -4.97 -18.76
CA LEU A 115 2.99 -3.62 -19.10
C LEU A 115 1.88 -2.72 -19.64
N ALA A 116 0.79 -3.32 -20.14
CA ALA A 116 -0.39 -2.57 -20.59
C ALA A 116 -1.31 -2.17 -19.43
N PHE A 117 -1.25 -2.84 -18.29
CA PHE A 117 -2.12 -2.55 -17.15
C PHE A 117 -1.72 -1.24 -16.46
N ARG A 118 -2.71 -0.39 -16.23
CA ARG A 118 -2.64 0.77 -15.34
C ARG A 118 -3.52 0.46 -14.14
N GLY A 119 -2.89 -0.14 -13.10
CA GLY A 119 -3.67 -0.70 -12.00
C GLY A 119 -2.82 -1.02 -10.77
N GLU A 120 -3.52 -1.49 -9.78
CA GLU A 120 -3.02 -1.96 -8.49
C GLU A 120 -3.46 -3.42 -8.38
N PHE A 121 -2.54 -4.38 -8.48
CA PHE A 121 -2.94 -5.78 -8.64
C PHE A 121 -1.97 -6.81 -8.08
N ALA A 122 -2.56 -7.91 -7.64
CA ALA A 122 -1.88 -9.18 -7.42
C ALA A 122 -2.85 -10.30 -7.85
N PHE A 123 -2.39 -11.23 -8.65
CA PHE A 123 -3.26 -12.31 -9.11
C PHE A 123 -2.54 -13.62 -9.36
N CYS A 124 -3.34 -14.68 -9.39
CA CYS A 124 -2.93 -16.02 -9.76
C CYS A 124 -3.86 -16.57 -10.84
N ILE A 125 -3.29 -17.16 -11.90
CA ILE A 125 -4.03 -17.89 -12.93
C ILE A 125 -3.61 -19.34 -12.83
N VAL A 126 -4.55 -20.24 -12.51
CA VAL A 126 -4.32 -21.69 -12.42
C VAL A 126 -4.69 -22.33 -13.74
N ASP A 127 -3.77 -23.11 -14.31
CA ASP A 127 -4.02 -23.96 -15.47
C ASP A 127 -4.49 -25.34 -14.98
N HIS A 128 -5.71 -25.72 -15.34
CA HIS A 128 -6.33 -26.98 -14.88
C HIS A 128 -5.79 -28.22 -15.60
N ARG A 129 -5.00 -28.04 -16.68
CA ARG A 129 -4.47 -29.15 -17.49
C ARG A 129 -3.26 -29.80 -16.81
N ASP A 130 -2.46 -29.01 -16.11
CA ASP A 130 -1.21 -29.46 -15.48
C ASP A 130 -1.05 -29.01 -14.01
N GLY A 131 -2.03 -28.27 -13.47
CA GLY A 131 -1.97 -27.77 -12.09
C GLY A 131 -0.94 -26.66 -11.86
N SER A 132 -0.38 -26.09 -12.92
CA SER A 132 0.53 -24.95 -12.80
C SER A 132 -0.21 -23.68 -12.44
N VAL A 133 0.49 -22.73 -11.83
CA VAL A 133 -0.03 -21.41 -11.50
C VAL A 133 0.91 -20.34 -12.03
N PHE A 134 0.33 -19.36 -12.72
CA PHE A 134 0.99 -18.11 -13.06
C PHE A 134 0.69 -17.05 -12.02
N PHE A 135 1.71 -16.30 -11.59
CA PHE A 135 1.63 -15.20 -10.62
C PHE A 135 1.98 -13.88 -11.30
N ALA A 136 1.33 -12.81 -10.88
CA ALA A 136 1.78 -11.46 -11.18
C ALA A 136 1.44 -10.50 -10.04
N ARG A 137 2.28 -9.48 -9.86
CA ARG A 137 2.10 -8.44 -8.86
C ARG A 137 2.47 -7.07 -9.43
N ASP A 138 1.71 -6.04 -9.09
CA ASP A 138 1.92 -4.67 -9.59
C ASP A 138 3.33 -4.12 -9.32
N PRO A 139 3.78 -3.10 -10.09
CA PRO A 139 5.16 -2.60 -10.04
C PRO A 139 5.63 -2.15 -8.66
N ALA A 140 4.77 -1.48 -7.88
CA ALA A 140 5.10 -0.99 -6.54
C ALA A 140 4.80 -2.01 -5.43
N GLY A 141 4.08 -3.11 -5.75
CA GLY A 141 3.62 -4.09 -4.78
C GLY A 141 2.51 -3.56 -3.87
N ILE A 142 1.63 -2.71 -4.43
CA ILE A 142 0.49 -2.12 -3.72
C ILE A 142 -0.41 -3.24 -3.18
N LYS A 143 -0.70 -4.22 -4.04
CA LYS A 143 -1.47 -5.40 -3.61
C LYS A 143 -0.53 -6.52 -3.18
N PRO A 144 -0.84 -7.15 -2.05
CA PRO A 144 0.01 -8.20 -1.48
C PRO A 144 -0.21 -9.56 -2.11
N LEU A 145 0.87 -10.35 -2.15
CA LEU A 145 0.82 -11.76 -2.51
C LEU A 145 1.98 -12.52 -1.87
N TYR A 146 1.65 -13.59 -1.15
CA TYR A 146 2.59 -14.44 -0.44
C TYR A 146 2.37 -15.90 -0.78
N TRP A 147 3.44 -16.70 -0.64
CA TRP A 147 3.38 -18.13 -0.84
C TRP A 147 4.21 -18.88 0.20
N ALA A 148 3.83 -20.12 0.43
CA ALA A 148 4.56 -21.09 1.23
C ALA A 148 4.45 -22.47 0.57
N ARG A 149 5.50 -23.29 0.65
CA ARG A 149 5.49 -24.63 0.06
C ARG A 149 6.03 -25.67 1.04
N GLY A 150 5.38 -26.82 1.05
CA GLY A 150 5.83 -27.96 1.86
C GLY A 150 4.99 -29.21 1.58
N ALA A 151 5.62 -30.39 1.69
CA ALA A 151 4.97 -31.68 1.56
C ALA A 151 4.13 -31.87 0.27
N GLY A 152 4.65 -31.43 -0.91
CA GLY A 152 3.96 -31.56 -2.20
C GLY A 152 2.71 -30.63 -2.30
N ARG A 153 2.75 -29.50 -1.62
CA ARG A 153 1.67 -28.50 -1.60
C ARG A 153 2.23 -27.10 -1.76
N LEU A 154 1.59 -26.31 -2.61
CA LEU A 154 1.83 -24.89 -2.75
C LEU A 154 0.62 -24.12 -2.20
N TYR A 155 0.87 -23.27 -1.22
CA TYR A 155 -0.10 -22.39 -0.60
C TYR A 155 0.17 -20.96 -1.02
N VAL A 156 -0.89 -20.22 -1.36
CA VAL A 156 -0.80 -18.80 -1.73
C VAL A 156 -1.86 -18.04 -0.97
N ALA A 157 -1.55 -16.83 -0.51
CA ALA A 157 -2.54 -15.93 0.09
C ALA A 157 -2.13 -14.46 -0.05
N SER A 158 -3.11 -13.59 -0.02
CA SER A 158 -2.90 -12.13 0.01
C SER A 158 -2.16 -11.67 1.27
N GLU A 159 -2.29 -12.38 2.39
CA GLU A 159 -1.79 -11.91 3.68
C GLU A 159 -0.96 -12.98 4.42
N ILE A 160 0.09 -12.53 5.12
CA ILE A 160 0.99 -13.40 5.89
C ILE A 160 0.21 -14.19 6.95
N LYS A 161 -0.70 -13.52 7.67
CA LYS A 161 -1.50 -14.15 8.74
C LYS A 161 -2.33 -15.34 8.29
N SER A 162 -2.68 -15.40 7.01
CA SER A 162 -3.39 -16.53 6.42
C SER A 162 -2.53 -17.79 6.33
N LEU A 163 -1.21 -17.65 6.22
CA LEU A 163 -0.27 -18.76 6.03
C LEU A 163 0.44 -19.18 7.32
N THR A 164 0.37 -18.41 8.39
CA THR A 164 1.16 -18.66 9.61
C THR A 164 0.82 -19.98 10.31
N SER A 165 -0.43 -20.46 10.18
CA SER A 165 -0.86 -21.75 10.75
C SER A 165 -0.16 -22.97 10.13
N LEU A 166 0.45 -22.81 8.96
CA LEU A 166 1.19 -23.88 8.29
C LEU A 166 2.53 -24.16 8.94
N GLY A 167 3.12 -23.19 9.69
CA GLY A 167 4.45 -23.33 10.28
C GLY A 167 5.59 -23.45 9.25
N LEU A 168 5.33 -23.05 8.01
CA LEU A 168 6.28 -23.05 6.90
C LEU A 168 6.90 -21.67 6.71
N PRO A 169 8.12 -21.54 6.13
CA PRO A 169 8.64 -20.27 5.66
C PRO A 169 7.66 -19.62 4.68
N ILE A 170 7.39 -18.33 4.88
CA ILE A 170 6.47 -17.55 4.04
C ILE A 170 7.29 -16.60 3.18
N ASN A 171 7.10 -16.68 1.87
CA ASN A 171 7.82 -15.90 0.89
C ASN A 171 6.89 -14.89 0.22
N GLU A 172 7.41 -13.71 -0.12
CA GLU A 172 6.70 -12.67 -0.85
C GLU A 172 6.86 -12.89 -2.36
N VAL A 173 5.78 -12.72 -3.14
CA VAL A 173 5.91 -12.50 -4.59
C VAL A 173 6.46 -11.09 -4.79
N PRO A 174 7.63 -10.92 -5.40
CA PRO A 174 8.28 -9.62 -5.48
C PRO A 174 7.46 -8.61 -6.29
N PRO A 175 7.46 -7.30 -5.91
CA PRO A 175 6.85 -6.23 -6.71
C PRO A 175 7.41 -6.18 -8.14
N GLY A 176 6.55 -5.93 -9.13
CA GLY A 176 6.96 -5.84 -10.53
C GLY A 176 7.42 -7.16 -11.16
N HIS A 177 7.08 -8.29 -10.52
CA HIS A 177 7.46 -9.63 -11.01
C HIS A 177 6.23 -10.43 -11.43
N CYS A 178 6.49 -11.32 -12.36
CA CYS A 178 5.61 -12.44 -12.70
C CYS A 178 6.42 -13.74 -12.67
N GLY A 179 5.72 -14.87 -12.64
CA GLY A 179 6.39 -16.17 -12.61
C GLY A 179 5.41 -17.32 -12.60
N THR A 180 5.95 -18.53 -12.55
CA THR A 180 5.17 -19.76 -12.52
C THR A 180 5.61 -20.65 -11.36
N GLY A 181 4.67 -21.46 -10.87
CA GLY A 181 4.93 -22.45 -9.82
C GLY A 181 3.97 -23.62 -9.91
N SER A 182 4.23 -24.64 -9.09
CA SER A 182 3.39 -25.83 -8.97
C SER A 182 3.49 -26.40 -7.55
N ALA A 183 2.71 -27.45 -7.27
CA ALA A 183 2.82 -28.18 -6.00
C ALA A 183 4.23 -28.78 -5.78
N ASP A 184 4.91 -29.18 -6.87
CA ASP A 184 6.17 -29.93 -6.84
C ASP A 184 7.43 -29.06 -6.83
N ALA A 185 7.32 -27.81 -7.28
CA ALA A 185 8.47 -26.90 -7.40
C ALA A 185 8.18 -25.53 -6.79
N ASP A 186 9.24 -24.92 -6.21
CA ASP A 186 9.15 -23.53 -5.75
C ASP A 186 8.87 -22.61 -6.93
N PRO A 187 8.02 -21.58 -6.75
CA PRO A 187 7.78 -20.58 -7.78
C PRO A 187 9.05 -19.89 -8.24
N VAL A 188 9.18 -19.70 -9.55
CA VAL A 188 10.28 -18.96 -10.17
C VAL A 188 9.76 -17.64 -10.70
N PHE A 189 10.34 -16.53 -10.24
CA PHE A 189 9.91 -15.18 -10.59
C PHE A 189 10.93 -14.46 -11.46
N HIS A 190 10.42 -13.67 -12.39
CA HIS A 190 11.19 -12.77 -13.25
C HIS A 190 10.58 -11.37 -13.21
N PRO A 191 11.39 -10.29 -13.19
CA PRO A 191 10.87 -8.95 -13.30
C PRO A 191 10.28 -8.74 -14.71
N TYR A 192 9.01 -8.35 -14.79
CA TYR A 192 8.44 -7.79 -16.02
C TYR A 192 8.71 -6.27 -16.10
N ILE A 193 8.99 -5.67 -14.94
CA ILE A 193 9.52 -4.33 -14.82
C ILE A 193 10.59 -4.31 -13.71
N ASP A 194 11.79 -3.87 -14.04
CA ASP A 194 12.89 -3.84 -13.08
C ASP A 194 12.96 -2.47 -12.39
N LEU A 195 12.42 -2.39 -11.18
CA LEU A 195 12.47 -1.19 -10.36
C LEU A 195 13.90 -0.71 -10.04
N ALA A 196 14.90 -1.62 -10.11
CA ALA A 196 16.29 -1.25 -9.92
C ALA A 196 16.85 -0.40 -11.07
N ARG A 197 16.30 -0.62 -12.25
CA ARG A 197 16.76 -0.01 -13.49
C ARG A 197 15.83 1.10 -13.99
N LEU A 198 14.83 1.47 -13.19
CA LEU A 198 13.92 2.56 -13.54
C LEU A 198 14.69 3.83 -13.90
N GLY A 199 14.41 4.37 -15.10
CA GLY A 199 15.05 5.58 -15.62
C GLY A 199 16.52 5.40 -16.00
N GLU A 200 17.08 4.17 -16.05
CA GLU A 200 18.39 3.93 -16.66
C GLU A 200 18.27 4.10 -18.18
N GLY A 201 19.07 5.03 -18.72
CA GLY A 201 19.09 5.31 -20.16
C GLY A 201 17.96 6.23 -20.67
N ASP A 202 16.96 6.54 -19.85
CA ASP A 202 15.94 7.50 -20.21
C ASP A 202 16.49 8.94 -20.08
N PRO A 203 16.15 9.85 -21.04
CA PRO A 203 16.59 11.24 -20.94
C PRO A 203 15.94 11.93 -19.74
N MET A 204 16.76 12.65 -18.98
CA MET A 204 16.27 13.50 -17.88
C MET A 204 15.49 14.68 -18.42
N ILE A 205 14.48 15.13 -17.69
CA ILE A 205 13.70 16.33 -18.02
C ILE A 205 14.32 17.49 -17.26
N GLU A 206 15.20 18.24 -17.94
CA GLU A 206 16.00 19.32 -17.32
C GLU A 206 15.22 20.63 -17.16
N GLY A 207 14.24 20.88 -18.00
CA GLY A 207 13.44 22.11 -17.98
C GLY A 207 12.43 22.12 -16.84
N VAL A 208 12.42 23.15 -16.00
CA VAL A 208 11.50 23.29 -14.87
C VAL A 208 10.05 23.24 -15.33
N GLU A 209 9.69 24.05 -16.32
CA GLU A 209 8.30 24.13 -16.80
C GLU A 209 7.87 22.84 -17.52
N GLU A 210 8.78 22.20 -18.26
CA GLU A 210 8.53 20.90 -18.88
C GLU A 210 8.30 19.82 -17.82
N ALA A 211 9.14 19.76 -16.80
CA ALA A 211 9.00 18.84 -15.68
C ALA A 211 7.69 19.08 -14.90
N ALA A 212 7.35 20.33 -14.63
CA ALA A 212 6.11 20.71 -13.96
C ALA A 212 4.88 20.31 -14.77
N ALA A 213 4.86 20.60 -16.08
CA ALA A 213 3.78 20.23 -16.97
C ALA A 213 3.60 18.70 -17.05
N ALA A 214 4.71 17.95 -17.14
CA ALA A 214 4.69 16.49 -17.17
C ALA A 214 4.16 15.90 -15.85
N VAL A 215 4.64 16.38 -14.72
CA VAL A 215 4.17 15.95 -13.38
C VAL A 215 2.69 16.26 -13.21
N ARG A 216 2.27 17.47 -13.60
CA ARG A 216 0.87 17.88 -13.54
C ARG A 216 -0.03 16.95 -14.37
N ALA A 217 0.32 16.70 -15.61
CA ALA A 217 -0.46 15.84 -16.50
C ALA A 217 -0.55 14.40 -15.96
N ALA A 218 0.56 13.84 -15.49
CA ALA A 218 0.61 12.49 -14.94
C ALA A 218 -0.22 12.35 -13.66
N VAL A 219 -0.15 13.31 -12.72
CA VAL A 219 -0.94 13.29 -11.48
C VAL A 219 -2.43 13.43 -11.77
N LEU A 220 -2.83 14.35 -12.67
CA LEU A 220 -4.23 14.50 -13.09
C LEU A 220 -4.78 13.21 -13.69
N THR A 221 -4.02 12.58 -14.58
CA THR A 221 -4.39 11.29 -15.19
C THR A 221 -4.51 10.18 -14.14
N ALA A 222 -3.55 10.08 -13.24
CA ALA A 222 -3.54 9.08 -12.19
C ALA A 222 -4.74 9.20 -11.23
N VAL A 223 -5.11 10.43 -10.85
CA VAL A 223 -6.29 10.68 -10.02
C VAL A 223 -7.56 10.38 -10.80
N SER A 224 -7.72 10.89 -12.05
CA SER A 224 -8.93 10.69 -12.84
C SER A 224 -9.25 9.21 -13.10
N ARG A 225 -8.23 8.40 -13.40
CA ARG A 225 -8.39 6.94 -13.54
C ARG A 225 -8.93 6.27 -12.27
N ARG A 226 -8.53 6.76 -11.09
CA ARG A 226 -8.87 6.16 -9.79
C ARG A 226 -10.18 6.63 -9.19
N VAL A 227 -10.79 7.65 -9.75
CA VAL A 227 -12.12 8.13 -9.36
C VAL A 227 -13.21 7.74 -10.36
N ASP A 228 -12.88 7.06 -11.45
CA ASP A 228 -13.84 6.57 -12.44
C ASP A 228 -14.62 5.38 -11.85
N THR A 229 -15.66 5.71 -11.08
CA THR A 229 -16.53 4.75 -10.38
C THR A 229 -17.90 5.38 -10.13
N ASP A 230 -18.93 4.55 -10.11
CA ASP A 230 -20.30 4.93 -9.73
C ASP A 230 -20.55 4.88 -8.21
N LEU A 231 -19.53 4.51 -7.44
CA LEU A 231 -19.61 4.45 -5.97
C LEU A 231 -19.25 5.80 -5.34
N PRO A 232 -19.76 6.09 -4.13
CA PRO A 232 -19.28 7.21 -3.34
C PRO A 232 -17.78 7.11 -3.07
N VAL A 233 -17.05 8.22 -3.28
CA VAL A 233 -15.60 8.30 -3.12
C VAL A 233 -15.25 9.09 -1.87
N GLY A 234 -14.31 8.57 -1.10
CA GLY A 234 -13.68 9.28 0.01
C GLY A 234 -12.24 9.69 -0.28
N VAL A 235 -11.70 10.60 0.52
CA VAL A 235 -10.28 10.97 0.51
C VAL A 235 -9.73 10.96 1.93
N ILE A 236 -8.55 10.40 2.12
CA ILE A 236 -7.85 10.48 3.41
C ILE A 236 -7.05 11.78 3.41
N LEU A 237 -7.40 12.68 4.31
CA LEU A 237 -6.88 14.04 4.35
C LEU A 237 -6.15 14.33 5.66
N SER A 238 -4.83 14.50 5.61
CA SER A 238 -4.02 14.96 6.75
C SER A 238 -3.73 16.46 6.71
N GLY A 239 -4.20 17.16 5.68
CA GLY A 239 -3.85 18.57 5.44
C GLY A 239 -2.39 18.78 5.00
N GLY A 240 -1.59 17.72 4.83
CA GLY A 240 -0.28 17.77 4.16
C GLY A 240 -0.43 17.96 2.65
N LEU A 241 0.67 18.35 1.97
CA LEU A 241 0.68 18.66 0.54
C LEU A 241 -0.02 17.59 -0.31
N ASP A 242 0.38 16.33 -0.16
CA ASP A 242 -0.05 15.22 -1.03
C ASP A 242 -1.54 14.92 -0.88
N SER A 243 -1.98 14.74 0.37
CA SER A 243 -3.39 14.48 0.68
C SER A 243 -4.29 15.66 0.31
N SER A 244 -3.79 16.90 0.46
CA SER A 244 -4.49 18.12 0.06
C SER A 244 -4.62 18.21 -1.47
N LEU A 245 -3.57 17.85 -2.21
CA LEU A 245 -3.61 17.81 -3.67
C LEU A 245 -4.62 16.76 -4.15
N VAL A 246 -4.56 15.54 -3.61
CA VAL A 246 -5.53 14.49 -3.95
C VAL A 246 -6.95 14.94 -3.64
N ALA A 247 -7.21 15.51 -2.44
CA ALA A 247 -8.53 15.99 -2.07
C ALA A 247 -9.05 17.09 -3.00
N THR A 248 -8.18 18.04 -3.37
CA THR A 248 -8.52 19.12 -4.32
C THR A 248 -8.88 18.60 -5.70
N LEU A 249 -8.12 17.62 -6.21
CA LEU A 249 -8.39 17.05 -7.53
C LEU A 249 -9.65 16.17 -7.52
N VAL A 250 -9.83 15.35 -6.48
CA VAL A 250 -11.03 14.51 -6.31
C VAL A 250 -12.29 15.36 -6.19
N SER A 251 -12.25 16.44 -5.41
CA SER A 251 -13.44 17.32 -5.23
C SER A 251 -13.96 17.94 -6.53
N ARG A 252 -13.08 18.15 -7.51
CA ARG A 252 -13.47 18.65 -8.85
C ARG A 252 -14.13 17.59 -9.72
N LEU A 253 -13.76 16.32 -9.54
CA LEU A 253 -14.28 15.19 -10.31
C LEU A 253 -15.50 14.55 -9.63
N HIS A 254 -15.51 14.55 -8.29
CA HIS A 254 -16.58 14.04 -7.44
C HIS A 254 -16.92 15.10 -6.36
N PRO A 255 -17.78 16.08 -6.65
CA PRO A 255 -18.13 17.16 -5.68
C PRO A 255 -18.74 16.63 -4.38
N ASP A 256 -19.39 15.47 -4.41
CA ASP A 256 -19.99 14.82 -3.23
C ASP A 256 -18.99 13.95 -2.44
N CYS A 257 -17.68 14.02 -2.76
CA CYS A 257 -16.67 13.26 -2.02
C CYS A 257 -16.61 13.65 -0.55
N VAL A 258 -16.18 12.71 0.29
CA VAL A 258 -16.06 12.92 1.74
C VAL A 258 -14.60 12.84 2.14
N ALA A 259 -14.11 13.89 2.80
CA ALA A 259 -12.77 13.89 3.40
C ALA A 259 -12.81 13.27 4.80
N PHE A 260 -11.83 12.42 5.12
CA PHE A 260 -11.66 11.79 6.44
C PHE A 260 -10.32 12.18 7.05
N THR A 261 -10.35 12.70 8.26
CA THR A 261 -9.15 13.08 9.02
C THR A 261 -9.18 12.51 10.42
N VAL A 262 -8.08 11.93 10.87
CA VAL A 262 -7.92 11.46 12.25
C VAL A 262 -6.79 12.22 12.94
N GLY A 263 -6.99 12.62 14.18
CA GLY A 263 -5.97 13.30 14.97
C GLY A 263 -6.38 13.55 16.42
N ALA A 264 -5.40 13.93 17.24
CA ALA A 264 -5.70 14.40 18.58
C ALA A 264 -6.41 15.77 18.54
N PRO A 265 -7.29 16.07 19.49
CA PRO A 265 -7.92 17.40 19.57
C PRO A 265 -6.86 18.52 19.53
N GLY A 266 -7.02 19.47 18.60
CA GLY A 266 -6.08 20.58 18.42
C GLY A 266 -4.78 20.20 17.70
N SER A 267 -4.69 19.01 17.09
CA SER A 267 -3.55 18.66 16.27
C SER A 267 -3.49 19.48 14.98
N GLU A 268 -2.27 19.71 14.50
CA GLU A 268 -2.00 20.47 13.29
C GLU A 268 -2.76 19.91 12.07
N ASP A 269 -2.78 18.58 11.91
CA ASP A 269 -3.48 17.92 10.81
C ASP A 269 -4.97 18.27 10.77
N LEU A 270 -5.64 18.25 11.93
CA LEU A 270 -7.06 18.61 12.00
C LEU A 270 -7.33 20.07 11.63
N GLU A 271 -6.42 20.96 11.98
CA GLU A 271 -6.55 22.40 11.70
C GLU A 271 -6.45 22.66 10.19
N TYR A 272 -5.40 22.14 9.54
CA TYR A 272 -5.21 22.28 8.09
C TYR A 272 -6.32 21.59 7.29
N ALA A 273 -6.72 20.38 7.68
CA ALA A 273 -7.77 19.65 7.01
C ALA A 273 -9.14 20.36 7.08
N ARG A 274 -9.52 20.89 8.26
CA ARG A 274 -10.76 21.66 8.41
C ARG A 274 -10.78 22.91 7.54
N ARG A 275 -9.65 23.61 7.46
CA ARG A 275 -9.53 24.79 6.61
C ARG A 275 -9.68 24.43 5.14
N LEU A 276 -8.95 23.41 4.67
CA LEU A 276 -9.01 23.00 3.27
C LEU A 276 -10.39 22.51 2.86
N THR A 277 -11.06 21.69 3.68
CA THR A 277 -12.40 21.19 3.37
C THR A 277 -13.45 22.30 3.32
N ALA A 278 -13.30 23.35 4.16
CA ALA A 278 -14.13 24.54 4.08
C ALA A 278 -13.88 25.33 2.79
N ASP A 279 -12.62 25.50 2.37
CA ASP A 279 -12.26 26.17 1.12
C ASP A 279 -12.78 25.40 -0.12
N LEU A 280 -12.75 24.06 -0.08
CA LEU A 280 -13.24 23.18 -1.16
C LEU A 280 -14.77 22.99 -1.13
N GLY A 281 -15.44 23.31 -0.03
CA GLY A 281 -16.88 23.08 0.13
C GLY A 281 -17.30 21.62 0.19
N ILE A 282 -16.41 20.70 0.59
CA ILE A 282 -16.68 19.26 0.67
C ILE A 282 -17.00 18.82 2.10
N ARG A 283 -17.72 17.69 2.21
CA ARG A 283 -18.05 17.07 3.50
C ARG A 283 -16.78 16.60 4.21
N HIS A 284 -16.68 16.86 5.52
CA HIS A 284 -15.53 16.45 6.33
C HIS A 284 -15.96 15.63 7.54
N GLU A 285 -15.48 14.40 7.63
CA GLU A 285 -15.61 13.52 8.78
C GLU A 285 -14.33 13.56 9.61
N VAL A 286 -14.44 14.08 10.82
CA VAL A 286 -13.29 14.25 11.75
C VAL A 286 -13.35 13.20 12.83
N ILE A 287 -12.28 12.41 12.95
CA ILE A 287 -12.10 11.38 13.96
C ILE A 287 -11.14 11.91 15.02
N GLU A 288 -11.70 12.51 16.08
CA GLU A 288 -10.87 12.97 17.19
C GLU A 288 -10.52 11.78 18.11
N LEU A 289 -9.23 11.46 18.17
CA LEU A 289 -8.70 10.37 18.98
C LEU A 289 -7.81 10.92 20.09
N SER A 290 -8.30 10.82 21.35
CA SER A 290 -7.47 11.20 22.48
C SER A 290 -6.28 10.24 22.64
N PRO A 291 -5.03 10.73 22.77
CA PRO A 291 -3.86 9.88 23.00
C PRO A 291 -4.05 8.96 24.22
N ARG A 292 -4.75 9.41 25.27
CA ARG A 292 -5.02 8.62 26.47
C ARG A 292 -5.99 7.46 26.23
N ALA A 293 -6.81 7.51 25.19
CA ALA A 293 -7.72 6.43 24.83
C ALA A 293 -7.00 5.23 24.22
N ILE A 294 -5.80 5.42 23.63
CA ILE A 294 -5.04 4.34 23.01
C ILE A 294 -4.52 3.37 24.08
N LYS A 295 -4.94 2.11 23.97
CA LYS A 295 -4.57 1.02 24.86
C LYS A 295 -3.66 0.00 24.18
N ALA A 296 -2.92 -0.80 24.95
CA ALA A 296 -2.08 -1.88 24.46
C ALA A 296 -2.81 -2.84 23.50
N ALA A 297 -4.09 -3.13 23.74
CA ALA A 297 -4.90 -4.02 22.91
C ALA A 297 -5.08 -3.45 21.49
N GLN A 298 -5.30 -2.14 21.34
CA GLN A 298 -5.44 -1.48 20.02
C GLN A 298 -4.11 -1.51 19.26
N VAL A 299 -2.98 -1.24 19.95
CA VAL A 299 -1.65 -1.29 19.33
C VAL A 299 -1.30 -2.72 18.92
N ARG A 300 -1.61 -3.71 19.78
CA ARG A 300 -1.41 -5.13 19.46
C ARG A 300 -2.25 -5.54 18.25
N GLU A 301 -3.50 -5.09 18.18
CA GLU A 301 -4.38 -5.33 17.03
C GLU A 301 -3.87 -4.65 15.76
N ALA A 302 -3.33 -3.43 15.87
CA ALA A 302 -2.71 -2.75 14.72
C ALA A 302 -1.51 -3.53 14.17
N VAL A 303 -0.64 -4.07 15.04
CA VAL A 303 0.45 -4.97 14.61
C VAL A 303 -0.09 -6.23 13.94
N ARG A 304 -1.19 -6.81 14.49
CA ARG A 304 -1.82 -8.01 13.93
C ARG A 304 -2.42 -7.77 12.55
N VAL A 305 -3.13 -6.66 12.39
CA VAL A 305 -3.83 -6.35 11.12
C VAL A 305 -2.84 -5.91 10.06
N SER A 306 -1.93 -4.98 10.39
CA SER A 306 -1.01 -4.40 9.42
C SER A 306 0.11 -5.33 8.99
N GLU A 307 0.45 -6.35 9.80
CA GLU A 307 1.63 -7.20 9.55
C GLU A 307 2.92 -6.38 9.36
N ALA A 308 2.94 -5.14 9.85
CA ALA A 308 3.99 -4.16 9.60
C ALA A 308 5.36 -4.66 10.06
N THR A 309 6.35 -4.55 9.19
CA THR A 309 7.72 -5.01 9.44
C THR A 309 8.61 -3.97 10.09
N GLU A 310 8.22 -2.70 10.04
CA GLU A 310 8.92 -1.59 10.69
C GLU A 310 8.07 -0.96 11.80
N TYR A 311 8.75 -0.37 12.80
CA TYR A 311 8.07 0.20 13.96
C TYR A 311 7.23 1.43 13.64
N GLY A 312 7.71 2.28 12.74
CA GLY A 312 7.00 3.48 12.30
C GLY A 312 5.68 3.14 11.66
N ASP A 313 5.66 2.12 10.80
CA ASP A 313 4.45 1.64 10.17
C ASP A 313 3.46 1.01 11.15
N ALA A 314 3.95 0.27 12.13
CA ALA A 314 3.10 -0.26 13.20
C ALA A 314 2.47 0.87 14.06
N ILE A 315 3.19 1.98 14.28
CA ILE A 315 2.66 3.16 14.94
C ILE A 315 1.58 3.83 14.08
N ASN A 316 1.88 4.04 12.80
CA ASN A 316 0.94 4.64 11.84
C ASN A 316 -0.29 3.77 11.61
N ALA A 317 -0.17 2.43 11.72
CA ALA A 317 -1.30 1.51 11.56
C ALA A 317 -2.41 1.74 12.59
N VAL A 318 -2.08 2.17 13.81
CA VAL A 318 -3.09 2.53 14.82
C VAL A 318 -3.98 3.67 14.31
N VAL A 319 -3.34 4.69 13.74
CA VAL A 319 -4.03 5.86 13.18
C VAL A 319 -4.86 5.47 11.95
N SER A 320 -4.25 4.70 11.03
CA SER A 320 -4.89 4.22 9.80
C SER A 320 -6.13 3.36 10.08
N MET A 321 -6.08 2.47 11.07
CA MET A 321 -7.23 1.64 11.42
C MET A 321 -8.44 2.46 11.89
N GLU A 322 -8.23 3.54 12.63
CA GLU A 322 -9.34 4.37 13.10
C GLU A 322 -9.99 5.14 11.93
N VAL A 323 -9.18 5.66 10.99
CA VAL A 323 -9.73 6.38 9.84
C VAL A 323 -10.48 5.42 8.90
N PHE A 324 -9.94 4.24 8.59
CA PHE A 324 -10.64 3.30 7.70
C PHE A 324 -11.88 2.68 8.34
N ARG A 325 -11.93 2.55 9.67
CA ARG A 325 -13.15 2.18 10.39
C ARG A 325 -14.25 3.23 10.20
N ALA A 326 -13.90 4.53 10.26
CA ALA A 326 -14.85 5.60 10.01
C ALA A 326 -15.33 5.66 8.56
N VAL A 327 -14.42 5.42 7.59
CA VAL A 327 -14.77 5.30 6.17
C VAL A 327 -15.79 4.18 5.95
N HIS A 328 -15.53 3.00 6.50
CA HIS A 328 -16.47 1.87 6.42
C HIS A 328 -17.83 2.20 7.05
N ALA A 329 -17.82 2.81 8.25
CA ALA A 329 -19.05 3.20 8.94
C ALA A 329 -19.87 4.25 8.17
N ALA A 330 -19.22 5.07 7.33
CA ALA A 330 -19.88 6.01 6.42
C ALA A 330 -20.43 5.34 5.15
N GLY A 331 -20.26 4.02 4.98
CA GLY A 331 -20.72 3.28 3.80
C GLY A 331 -19.87 3.49 2.55
N ILE A 332 -18.66 4.04 2.70
CA ILE A 332 -17.74 4.30 1.59
C ILE A 332 -16.80 3.12 1.40
N LYS A 333 -16.72 2.61 0.17
CA LYS A 333 -15.87 1.46 -0.20
C LYS A 333 -14.55 1.88 -0.85
N VAL A 334 -14.50 3.06 -1.47
CA VAL A 334 -13.36 3.54 -2.26
C VAL A 334 -12.87 4.85 -1.67
N VAL A 335 -11.57 4.90 -1.34
CA VAL A 335 -10.91 6.15 -0.91
C VAL A 335 -9.59 6.34 -1.63
N LEU A 336 -9.21 7.59 -1.87
CA LEU A 336 -7.89 7.93 -2.37
C LEU A 336 -7.01 8.45 -1.24
N THR A 337 -5.70 8.15 -1.34
CA THR A 337 -4.69 8.58 -0.38
C THR A 337 -3.52 9.28 -1.08
N GLY A 338 -2.72 10.02 -0.32
CA GLY A 338 -1.51 10.67 -0.82
C GLY A 338 -0.23 9.85 -0.70
N ASP A 339 -0.34 8.55 -0.33
CA ASP A 339 0.83 7.68 -0.14
C ASP A 339 1.61 7.48 -1.45
N GLY A 340 2.94 7.33 -1.34
CA GLY A 340 3.86 7.18 -2.48
C GLY A 340 4.49 8.48 -2.98
N SER A 341 3.91 9.64 -2.71
CA SER A 341 4.45 10.92 -3.15
C SER A 341 5.81 11.25 -2.50
N ASP A 342 5.97 10.91 -1.22
CA ASP A 342 7.22 11.13 -0.48
C ASP A 342 8.39 10.37 -1.11
N GLU A 343 8.17 9.14 -1.53
CA GLU A 343 9.15 8.26 -2.13
C GLU A 343 9.51 8.68 -3.56
N LEU A 344 8.55 9.21 -4.32
CA LEU A 344 8.79 9.61 -5.70
C LEU A 344 9.40 11.01 -5.82
N PHE A 345 9.02 11.94 -4.94
CA PHE A 345 9.35 13.35 -5.05
C PHE A 345 10.17 13.91 -3.88
N GLY A 346 10.71 13.04 -3.01
CA GLY A 346 11.67 13.44 -1.97
C GLY A 346 11.04 14.16 -0.78
N GLY A 347 9.98 13.57 -0.19
CA GLY A 347 9.24 14.17 0.91
C GLY A 347 9.88 14.03 2.29
N TYR A 348 10.94 13.26 2.46
CA TYR A 348 11.58 13.03 3.74
C TYR A 348 12.85 13.88 3.91
N ASP A 349 13.17 14.30 5.14
CA ASP A 349 14.36 15.07 5.44
C ASP A 349 15.67 14.35 5.08
N MET A 350 15.65 13.00 5.06
CA MET A 350 16.80 12.22 4.64
C MET A 350 17.30 12.56 3.22
N TYR A 351 16.40 12.98 2.32
CA TYR A 351 16.78 13.38 0.96
C TYR A 351 17.57 14.71 0.91
N LYS A 352 17.48 15.51 1.98
CA LYS A 352 18.25 16.76 2.14
C LYS A 352 19.64 16.52 2.72
N SER A 353 19.86 15.33 3.32
CA SER A 353 21.03 15.04 4.16
C SER A 353 22.09 14.19 3.49
N VAL A 354 21.74 13.45 2.41
CA VAL A 354 22.68 12.61 1.66
C VAL A 354 23.26 13.36 0.46
N ASP A 355 24.45 12.93 0.01
CA ASP A 355 25.08 13.48 -1.19
C ASP A 355 24.29 13.11 -2.46
N ALA A 356 24.53 13.85 -3.57
CA ALA A 356 23.79 13.66 -4.82
C ALA A 356 23.93 12.25 -5.41
N ALA A 357 25.08 11.59 -5.27
CA ALA A 357 25.30 10.24 -5.78
C ALA A 357 24.47 9.21 -4.99
N SER A 358 24.39 9.38 -3.67
CA SER A 358 23.61 8.51 -2.78
C SER A 358 22.11 8.78 -2.89
N THR A 359 21.69 9.98 -3.29
CA THR A 359 20.27 10.35 -3.33
C THR A 359 19.47 9.47 -4.29
N ARG A 360 19.95 9.18 -5.51
CA ARG A 360 19.27 8.27 -6.44
C ARG A 360 19.12 6.87 -5.84
N ARG A 361 20.15 6.35 -5.19
CA ARG A 361 20.11 5.03 -4.52
C ARG A 361 19.09 5.03 -3.39
N LEU A 362 18.97 6.13 -2.66
CA LEU A 362 17.98 6.31 -1.60
C LEU A 362 16.55 6.29 -2.15
N PHE A 363 16.26 6.98 -3.28
CA PHE A 363 14.96 6.91 -3.95
C PHE A 363 14.62 5.47 -4.34
N LEU A 364 15.53 4.78 -5.03
CA LEU A 364 15.32 3.39 -5.45
C LEU A 364 15.12 2.46 -4.24
N HIS A 365 15.88 2.65 -3.17
CA HIS A 365 15.73 1.87 -1.93
C HIS A 365 14.33 2.06 -1.34
N LYS A 366 13.87 3.32 -1.19
CA LYS A 366 12.54 3.62 -0.63
C LYS A 366 11.41 3.05 -1.50
N ILE A 367 11.49 3.18 -2.82
CA ILE A 367 10.48 2.61 -3.73
C ILE A 367 10.41 1.08 -3.59
N ARG A 368 11.56 0.40 -3.49
CA ARG A 368 11.60 -1.07 -3.32
C ARG A 368 11.05 -1.54 -1.98
N GLN A 369 11.15 -0.72 -0.94
CA GLN A 369 10.64 -1.08 0.39
C GLN A 369 9.14 -0.79 0.57
N LEU A 370 8.52 -0.02 -0.33
CA LEU A 370 7.12 0.41 -0.21
C LEU A 370 6.16 -0.75 0.08
N SER A 371 6.33 -1.89 -0.60
CA SER A 371 5.46 -3.07 -0.44
C SER A 371 5.48 -3.66 0.97
N ARG A 372 6.54 -3.39 1.75
CA ARG A 372 6.75 -3.92 3.11
C ARG A 372 6.70 -2.84 4.19
N THR A 373 6.46 -1.60 3.81
CA THR A 373 6.35 -0.42 4.69
C THR A 373 4.99 0.26 4.50
N GLU A 374 4.97 1.45 3.92
CA GLU A 374 3.79 2.30 3.83
C GLU A 374 2.59 1.60 3.16
N LEU A 375 2.83 0.90 2.04
CA LEU A 375 1.77 0.21 1.30
C LEU A 375 1.21 -0.99 2.05
N GLN A 376 2.05 -1.76 2.72
CA GLN A 376 1.59 -2.86 3.56
C GLN A 376 0.65 -2.35 4.65
N ARG A 377 1.00 -1.26 5.31
CA ARG A 377 0.16 -0.60 6.30
C ARG A 377 -1.18 -0.16 5.70
N VAL A 378 -1.14 0.61 4.59
CA VAL A 378 -2.33 1.15 3.94
C VAL A 378 -3.27 0.02 3.50
N ASP A 379 -2.77 -0.95 2.73
CA ASP A 379 -3.58 -2.06 2.22
C ASP A 379 -4.21 -2.90 3.33
N ARG A 380 -3.40 -3.32 4.34
CA ARG A 380 -3.92 -4.20 5.40
C ARG A 380 -4.95 -3.51 6.27
N THR A 381 -4.70 -2.24 6.64
CA THR A 381 -5.61 -1.51 7.54
C THR A 381 -6.90 -1.10 6.84
N SER A 382 -6.87 -0.78 5.56
CA SER A 382 -8.06 -0.46 4.76
C SER A 382 -8.87 -1.71 4.44
N MET A 383 -8.21 -2.74 3.91
CA MET A 383 -8.88 -3.98 3.53
C MET A 383 -9.42 -4.76 4.74
N GLY A 384 -8.76 -4.66 5.90
CA GLY A 384 -9.30 -5.16 7.17
C GLY A 384 -10.59 -4.49 7.63
N GLN A 385 -11.02 -3.43 6.94
CA GLN A 385 -12.30 -2.73 7.14
C GLN A 385 -13.18 -2.77 5.86
N CYS A 386 -12.92 -3.66 4.90
CA CYS A 386 -13.61 -3.70 3.61
C CYS A 386 -13.61 -2.35 2.88
N VAL A 387 -12.50 -1.63 2.90
CA VAL A 387 -12.27 -0.36 2.21
C VAL A 387 -11.12 -0.51 1.23
N GLU A 388 -11.32 -0.06 0.00
CA GLU A 388 -10.30 0.01 -1.02
C GLU A 388 -9.57 1.35 -0.97
N ALA A 389 -8.31 1.35 -0.53
CA ALA A 389 -7.45 2.52 -0.63
C ALA A 389 -6.70 2.48 -1.96
N ARG A 390 -6.88 3.54 -2.77
CA ARG A 390 -6.21 3.78 -4.05
C ARG A 390 -5.10 4.80 -3.87
N VAL A 391 -3.96 4.54 -4.51
CA VAL A 391 -2.73 5.34 -4.33
C VAL A 391 -2.29 5.98 -5.66
N PRO A 392 -2.86 7.13 -6.06
CA PRO A 392 -2.62 7.71 -7.38
C PRO A 392 -1.16 8.06 -7.65
N PHE A 393 -0.38 8.43 -6.64
CA PHE A 393 1.04 8.71 -6.82
C PHE A 393 1.86 7.50 -7.28
N LEU A 394 1.36 6.28 -7.09
CA LEU A 394 2.02 5.07 -7.56
C LEU A 394 1.46 4.52 -8.88
N ASP A 395 0.77 5.35 -9.66
CA ASP A 395 0.48 5.03 -11.05
C ASP A 395 1.78 4.78 -11.82
N LEU A 396 1.80 3.74 -12.69
CA LEU A 396 3.01 3.33 -13.39
C LEU A 396 3.62 4.48 -14.21
N ASP A 397 2.80 5.26 -14.90
CA ASP A 397 3.29 6.37 -15.73
C ASP A 397 3.96 7.44 -14.87
N LEU A 398 3.40 7.73 -13.69
CA LEU A 398 3.95 8.70 -12.74
C LEU A 398 5.23 8.18 -12.06
N LEU A 399 5.27 6.89 -11.73
CA LEU A 399 6.45 6.23 -11.17
C LEU A 399 7.63 6.31 -12.15
N LEU A 400 7.42 5.95 -13.42
CA LEU A 400 8.42 6.05 -14.48
C LEU A 400 8.86 7.50 -14.71
N LEU A 401 7.92 8.44 -14.78
CA LEU A 401 8.20 9.86 -14.92
C LEU A 401 9.07 10.38 -13.78
N SER A 402 8.76 9.99 -12.54
CA SER A 402 9.47 10.48 -11.36
C SER A 402 10.98 10.20 -11.43
N MET A 403 11.38 9.10 -12.04
CA MET A 403 12.80 8.73 -12.19
C MET A 403 13.54 9.56 -13.24
N ARG A 404 12.80 10.27 -14.10
CA ARG A 404 13.33 11.21 -15.11
C ARG A 404 13.36 12.66 -14.61
N ILE A 405 12.80 12.94 -13.44
CA ILE A 405 12.86 14.27 -12.82
C ILE A 405 14.17 14.38 -12.02
N PRO A 406 15.01 15.40 -12.29
CA PRO A 406 16.24 15.65 -11.53
C PRO A 406 15.97 15.82 -10.04
N VAL A 407 16.89 15.34 -9.21
CA VAL A 407 16.78 15.43 -7.74
C VAL A 407 16.66 16.88 -7.28
N GLU A 408 17.37 17.79 -7.97
CA GLU A 408 17.39 19.24 -7.72
C GLU A 408 16.03 19.90 -7.94
N LEU A 409 15.15 19.27 -8.71
CA LEU A 409 13.75 19.70 -8.88
C LEU A 409 12.81 19.05 -7.87
N LYS A 410 13.20 17.94 -7.25
CA LYS A 410 12.42 17.29 -6.19
C LYS A 410 12.62 17.97 -4.84
N VAL A 411 13.88 18.32 -4.51
CA VAL A 411 14.24 19.01 -3.27
C VAL A 411 15.01 20.27 -3.64
N ARG A 412 14.41 21.45 -3.43
CA ARG A 412 14.94 22.74 -3.85
C ARG A 412 14.51 23.84 -2.90
N ASP A 413 15.38 24.83 -2.69
CA ASP A 413 15.14 26.04 -1.89
C ASP A 413 14.64 25.73 -0.46
N GLY A 414 15.10 24.60 0.12
CA GLY A 414 14.66 24.12 1.44
C GLY A 414 13.32 23.40 1.46
N TYR A 415 12.60 23.33 0.34
CA TYR A 415 11.34 22.62 0.21
C TYR A 415 11.53 21.21 -0.34
N GLU A 416 10.92 20.25 0.30
CA GLU A 416 10.63 18.91 -0.20
C GLU A 416 9.51 18.96 -1.24
N LYS A 417 9.52 18.02 -2.21
CA LYS A 417 8.52 17.92 -3.30
C LYS A 417 8.35 19.22 -4.09
N TRP A 418 9.44 19.95 -4.28
CA TRP A 418 9.41 21.28 -4.88
C TRP A 418 8.67 21.29 -6.25
N ILE A 419 8.96 20.32 -7.11
CA ILE A 419 8.33 20.22 -8.44
C ILE A 419 6.82 20.00 -8.36
N VAL A 420 6.34 19.25 -7.35
CA VAL A 420 4.89 19.05 -7.14
C VAL A 420 4.25 20.36 -6.68
N ARG A 421 4.88 21.08 -5.76
CA ARG A 421 4.42 22.41 -5.32
C ARG A 421 4.35 23.39 -6.48
N HIS A 422 5.38 23.41 -7.33
CA HIS A 422 5.44 24.27 -8.51
C HIS A 422 4.38 23.90 -9.55
N ALA A 423 4.22 22.62 -9.85
CA ALA A 423 3.24 22.12 -10.82
C ALA A 423 1.78 22.41 -10.44
N PHE A 424 1.48 22.57 -9.15
CA PHE A 424 0.12 22.77 -8.64
C PHE A 424 -0.03 24.06 -7.82
N ALA A 425 0.83 25.06 -8.08
CA ALA A 425 0.79 26.34 -7.39
C ALA A 425 -0.55 27.06 -7.53
N ASP A 426 -1.20 26.94 -8.70
CA ASP A 426 -2.51 27.57 -8.97
C ASP A 426 -3.71 26.76 -8.43
N ASP A 427 -3.47 25.51 -7.98
CA ASP A 427 -4.55 24.62 -7.53
C ASP A 427 -4.70 24.57 -6.02
N LEU A 428 -3.62 24.82 -5.30
CA LEU A 428 -3.53 24.70 -3.86
C LEU A 428 -3.39 26.06 -3.19
N PRO A 429 -4.06 26.28 -2.03
CA PRO A 429 -3.89 27.53 -1.29
C PRO A 429 -2.47 27.67 -0.75
N ASP A 430 -1.99 28.92 -0.62
CA ASP A 430 -0.64 29.25 -0.15
C ASP A 430 -0.26 28.59 1.18
N TYR A 431 -1.22 28.46 2.11
CA TYR A 431 -0.95 27.82 3.40
C TYR A 431 -0.65 26.32 3.29
N ILE A 432 -1.16 25.62 2.23
CA ILE A 432 -0.77 24.24 1.91
C ILE A 432 0.57 24.21 1.19
N LEU A 433 0.78 25.11 0.23
CA LEU A 433 2.04 25.22 -0.51
C LEU A 433 3.23 25.57 0.38
N ALA A 434 3.02 26.33 1.44
CA ALA A 434 4.06 26.71 2.40
C ALA A 434 4.27 25.68 3.53
N ARG A 435 3.35 24.71 3.71
CA ARG A 435 3.44 23.70 4.77
C ARG A 435 4.56 22.71 4.52
N HIS A 436 5.51 22.63 5.45
CA HIS A 436 6.55 21.61 5.42
C HIS A 436 6.02 20.22 5.80
N LYS A 437 6.74 19.18 5.37
CA LYS A 437 6.40 17.80 5.72
C LYS A 437 6.47 17.59 7.23
N ASN A 438 5.36 17.11 7.77
CA ASN A 438 5.28 16.58 9.12
C ASN A 438 4.67 15.17 9.05
N PRO A 439 5.38 14.10 9.47
CA PRO A 439 4.85 12.75 9.40
C PRO A 439 3.54 12.59 10.16
N MET A 440 2.58 11.86 9.60
CA MET A 440 1.25 11.63 10.16
C MET A 440 1.29 11.17 11.63
N SER A 441 2.26 10.33 11.98
CA SER A 441 2.45 9.88 13.37
C SER A 441 2.67 11.04 14.35
N HIS A 442 3.37 12.10 13.93
CA HIS A 442 3.68 13.28 14.75
C HIS A 442 2.59 14.35 14.64
N SER A 443 2.20 14.71 13.42
CA SER A 443 1.22 15.77 13.15
C SER A 443 -0.19 15.42 13.66
N SER A 444 -0.52 14.14 13.74
CA SER A 444 -1.75 13.67 14.39
C SER A 444 -1.74 13.80 15.93
N GLY A 445 -0.57 14.03 16.55
CA GLY A 445 -0.41 14.12 18.00
C GLY A 445 -0.50 12.78 18.76
N LEU A 446 -0.45 11.63 18.04
CA LEU A 446 -0.66 10.31 18.64
C LEU A 446 0.62 9.49 18.81
N HIS A 447 1.72 9.89 18.14
CA HIS A 447 2.98 9.15 18.09
C HIS A 447 3.51 8.77 19.48
N GLU A 448 3.67 9.73 20.37
CA GLU A 448 4.31 9.50 21.67
C GLU A 448 3.54 8.51 22.55
N ARG A 449 2.21 8.46 22.39
CA ARG A 449 1.40 7.50 23.13
C ARG A 449 1.59 6.08 22.60
N VAL A 450 1.61 5.90 21.27
CA VAL A 450 1.81 4.58 20.65
C VAL A 450 3.22 4.09 20.87
N ARG A 451 4.22 4.98 20.86
CA ARG A 451 5.63 4.69 21.13
C ARG A 451 5.87 4.00 22.48
N LEU A 452 5.01 4.22 23.50
CA LEU A 452 5.09 3.49 24.77
C LEU A 452 5.07 1.97 24.60
N TYR A 453 4.38 1.47 23.58
CA TYR A 453 4.19 0.06 23.32
C TYR A 453 5.24 -0.54 22.38
N LYS A 454 6.11 0.30 21.80
CA LYS A 454 7.17 -0.11 20.88
C LYS A 454 7.99 -1.33 21.38
N PRO A 455 8.42 -1.40 22.65
CA PRO A 455 9.17 -2.55 23.14
C PRO A 455 8.40 -3.87 23.16
N MET A 456 7.06 -3.82 23.07
CA MET A 456 6.21 -5.01 23.05
C MET A 456 5.97 -5.54 21.62
N MET A 457 6.11 -4.68 20.59
CA MET A 457 5.74 -5.01 19.23
C MET A 457 6.47 -6.24 18.66
N PRO A 458 7.81 -6.43 18.84
CA PRO A 458 8.49 -7.62 18.35
C PRO A 458 7.96 -8.92 18.94
N ARG A 459 7.58 -8.90 20.25
CA ARG A 459 6.98 -10.06 20.89
C ARG A 459 5.60 -10.37 20.33
N TRP A 460 4.78 -9.35 20.08
CA TRP A 460 3.47 -9.52 19.46
C TRP A 460 3.61 -10.04 18.02
N TYR A 461 4.51 -9.45 17.23
CA TYR A 461 4.81 -9.86 15.88
C TYR A 461 5.15 -11.35 15.80
N ARG A 462 6.10 -11.83 16.64
CA ARG A 462 6.43 -13.26 16.75
C ARG A 462 5.25 -14.11 17.23
N SER A 463 4.45 -13.62 18.18
CA SER A 463 3.30 -14.38 18.68
C SER A 463 2.20 -14.59 17.63
N PHE A 464 2.21 -13.83 16.55
CA PHE A 464 1.34 -14.00 15.39
C PHE A 464 1.97 -14.88 14.28
N GLY A 465 3.22 -15.33 14.46
CA GLY A 465 3.95 -16.12 13.47
C GLY A 465 4.47 -15.33 12.27
N TYR A 466 4.53 -14.01 12.36
CA TYR A 466 4.95 -13.16 11.22
C TYR A 466 6.45 -13.22 10.94
N ASP A 467 7.24 -13.69 11.89
CA ASP A 467 8.66 -13.98 11.73
C ASP A 467 8.93 -15.12 10.72
N LEU A 468 7.93 -15.92 10.37
CA LEU A 468 8.00 -16.86 9.24
C LEU A 468 8.19 -16.17 7.88
N ALA A 469 7.81 -14.89 7.77
CA ALA A 469 8.04 -14.03 6.59
C ALA A 469 9.22 -13.07 6.79
N GLY A 470 9.99 -13.25 7.85
CA GLY A 470 11.13 -12.42 8.20
C GLY A 470 10.93 -11.60 9.48
N PRO A 471 12.01 -11.15 10.10
CA PRO A 471 11.95 -10.46 11.39
C PRO A 471 11.38 -9.03 11.24
N MET A 472 10.83 -8.52 12.36
CA MET A 472 10.52 -7.10 12.47
C MET A 472 11.83 -6.29 12.46
N ARG A 473 11.88 -5.25 11.63
CA ARG A 473 13.08 -4.46 11.33
C ARG A 473 13.05 -3.10 12.03
N ARG A 474 14.20 -2.44 12.07
CA ARG A 474 14.32 -1.03 12.44
C ARG A 474 13.93 -0.15 11.25
N ASP A 475 13.39 1.04 11.55
CA ASP A 475 13.11 2.05 10.51
C ASP A 475 14.42 2.47 9.85
N PHE A 476 14.54 2.30 8.54
CA PHE A 476 15.75 2.67 7.79
C PHE A 476 16.12 4.14 7.97
N SER A 477 15.14 5.04 8.00
CA SER A 477 15.37 6.47 8.21
C SER A 477 16.04 6.79 9.56
N VAL A 478 15.68 6.05 10.61
CA VAL A 478 16.30 6.18 11.93
C VAL A 478 17.73 5.65 11.92
N GLU A 479 17.98 4.53 11.24
CA GLU A 479 19.33 3.96 11.13
C GLU A 479 20.25 4.84 10.26
N LEU A 480 19.71 5.47 9.20
CA LEU A 480 20.46 6.43 8.38
C LEU A 480 20.96 7.63 9.21
N LEU A 481 20.10 8.20 10.05
CA LEU A 481 20.51 9.27 10.98
C LEU A 481 21.55 8.80 12.00
N ARG A 482 21.42 7.57 12.52
CA ARG A 482 22.39 6.98 13.45
C ARG A 482 23.75 6.72 12.82
N ALA A 483 23.77 6.40 11.55
CA ALA A 483 24.99 6.20 10.75
C ALA A 483 25.58 7.51 10.21
N ASN A 484 25.14 8.69 10.69
CA ASN A 484 25.55 10.01 10.18
C ASN A 484 25.39 10.14 8.66
N ASN A 485 24.27 9.63 8.13
CA ASN A 485 23.93 9.59 6.71
C ASN A 485 24.80 8.65 5.84
N ASP A 486 25.53 7.73 6.45
CA ASP A 486 26.18 6.63 5.73
C ASP A 486 25.13 5.62 5.30
N PHE A 487 24.89 5.54 3.97
CA PHE A 487 23.86 4.73 3.38
C PHE A 487 24.09 3.22 3.55
N GLU A 488 25.34 2.74 3.39
CA GLU A 488 25.69 1.32 3.50
C GLU A 488 25.59 0.84 4.95
N ALA A 489 26.12 1.61 5.89
CA ALA A 489 26.01 1.31 7.31
C ALA A 489 24.54 1.30 7.79
N ALA A 490 23.71 2.19 7.23
CA ALA A 490 22.28 2.22 7.52
C ALA A 490 21.55 0.98 6.98
N LEU A 491 21.86 0.52 5.77
CA LEU A 491 21.30 -0.69 5.18
C LEU A 491 21.64 -1.92 6.00
N GLU A 492 22.89 -2.09 6.40
CA GLU A 492 23.34 -3.20 7.24
C GLU A 492 22.64 -3.20 8.60
N SER A 493 22.56 -2.03 9.24
CA SER A 493 21.90 -1.88 10.54
C SER A 493 20.39 -2.15 10.45
N ALA A 494 19.70 -1.65 9.42
CA ALA A 494 18.27 -1.85 9.23
C ALA A 494 17.93 -3.31 8.90
N ALA A 495 18.81 -4.02 8.20
CA ALA A 495 18.64 -5.44 7.87
C ALA A 495 18.81 -6.37 9.09
N THR A 496 19.53 -5.90 10.12
CA THR A 496 19.81 -6.72 11.32
C THR A 496 18.54 -6.91 12.16
N PRO A 497 18.13 -8.16 12.46
CA PRO A 497 17.01 -8.42 13.37
C PRO A 497 17.33 -7.86 14.74
N THR A 498 16.41 -7.09 15.32
CA THR A 498 16.69 -6.48 16.62
C THR A 498 15.70 -6.88 17.68
N ASP A 499 16.23 -7.53 18.71
CA ASP A 499 15.67 -7.37 20.04
C ASP A 499 16.12 -6.01 20.60
N TYR A 500 15.16 -5.22 21.03
CA TYR A 500 15.44 -3.94 21.69
C TYR A 500 16.39 -4.16 22.87
N THR A 501 17.52 -3.45 22.85
CA THR A 501 18.44 -3.46 23.99
C THR A 501 17.80 -2.85 25.24
N LEU A 502 18.25 -3.23 26.42
CA LEU A 502 17.75 -2.65 27.67
C LEU A 502 17.91 -1.12 27.71
N SER A 503 18.98 -0.59 27.09
CA SER A 503 19.22 0.85 27.01
C SER A 503 18.25 1.57 26.06
N GLU A 504 17.82 0.93 24.97
CA GLU A 504 16.80 1.45 24.07
C GLU A 504 15.41 1.42 24.71
N ARG A 505 15.09 0.33 25.42
CA ARG A 505 13.85 0.23 26.21
C ARG A 505 13.78 1.32 27.29
N ALA A 506 14.89 1.58 27.97
CA ALA A 506 14.96 2.62 28.99
C ALA A 506 14.80 4.02 28.40
N ARG A 507 15.45 4.33 27.26
CA ARG A 507 15.32 5.62 26.58
C ARG A 507 13.90 5.88 26.10
N ASP A 508 13.28 4.90 25.45
CA ASP A 508 11.90 5.04 24.96
C ASP A 508 10.92 5.20 26.11
N LEU A 509 11.12 4.47 27.22
CA LEU A 509 10.29 4.60 28.42
C LEU A 509 10.46 5.99 29.07
N ILE A 510 11.70 6.47 29.20
CA ILE A 510 12.00 7.80 29.78
C ILE A 510 11.41 8.92 28.90
N GLY A 511 11.58 8.83 27.58
CA GLY A 511 10.98 9.78 26.63
C GLY A 511 9.46 9.84 26.74
N ALA A 512 8.83 8.68 26.77
CA ALA A 512 7.39 8.57 26.89
C ALA A 512 6.85 9.02 28.26
N VAL A 513 7.58 8.76 29.35
CA VAL A 513 7.22 9.25 30.69
C VAL A 513 7.37 10.78 30.74
N ARG A 514 8.47 11.35 30.23
CA ARG A 514 8.65 12.81 30.15
C ARG A 514 7.50 13.47 29.39
N TRP A 515 7.14 12.96 28.21
CA TRP A 515 6.05 13.49 27.41
C TRP A 515 4.70 13.45 28.13
N ASN A 516 4.37 12.30 28.77
CA ASN A 516 3.13 12.16 29.53
C ASN A 516 3.05 13.12 30.72
N VAL A 517 4.17 13.34 31.41
CA VAL A 517 4.27 14.30 32.54
C VAL A 517 4.12 15.72 32.01
N THR A 518 4.81 16.09 30.93
CA THR A 518 4.75 17.44 30.36
C THR A 518 3.33 17.77 29.86
N ASN A 519 2.67 16.85 29.17
CA ASN A 519 1.30 17.05 28.70
C ASN A 519 0.24 17.00 29.83
N ALA A 520 0.52 16.30 30.92
CA ALA A 520 -0.35 16.35 32.12
C ALA A 520 -0.26 17.70 32.82
N LEU A 521 0.90 18.35 32.80
CA LEU A 521 1.15 19.64 33.42
C LEU A 521 0.79 20.83 32.53
N HIS A 522 0.78 20.64 31.21
CA HIS A 522 0.50 21.68 30.22
C HIS A 522 -0.41 21.17 29.09
N PRO A 523 -1.71 20.92 29.35
CA PRO A 523 -2.64 20.51 28.32
C PRO A 523 -2.81 21.66 27.31
N GLY A 524 -2.27 21.51 26.09
CA GLY A 524 -2.40 22.51 25.01
C GLY A 524 -1.09 23.06 24.40
N ARG A 525 0.07 22.66 24.88
CA ARG A 525 1.33 22.95 24.19
C ARG A 525 1.70 21.79 23.25
N SER A 526 1.48 22.00 21.93
CA SER A 526 2.11 21.18 20.91
C SER A 526 3.62 21.32 21.04
N SER A 527 4.36 20.20 21.08
CA SER A 527 5.82 20.17 21.12
C SER A 527 6.41 20.89 19.91
N ARG A 528 6.90 22.12 20.13
CA ARG A 528 7.97 22.68 19.32
C ARG A 528 9.28 22.16 19.92
N SER A 529 9.86 21.13 19.33
CA SER A 529 11.30 20.81 19.26
C SER A 529 11.49 19.46 18.58
#